data_7d480d6ed88d046fc823128df5b2dc07
#
_entry.id   7d480d6ed88d046fc823128df5b2dc07
#
_cell.length_a   1.000
_cell.length_b   1.000
_cell.length_c   1.000
_cell.angle_alpha   90.00
_cell.angle_beta   90.00
_cell.angle_gamma   90.00
#
_symmetry.space_group_name_H-M   'P 1'
#
loop_
_entity.id
_entity.type
_entity.pdbx_description
1 polymer ?
#
loop_
_entity_poly.entity_id
_entity_poly.type
_entity_poly.pdbx_seq_one_letter_code
_entity_poly.pdbx_strand_id
1 'polypeptide(L)'
;MASNFKYFVLLGNMRTGSNLFEQNIQLFESFSSHGELFNPHFIGFLNQHEAFGVTMQDREIKPQRLLNRMTSKEKDTLPGFRLFSDHDPRVLEHCLNDPECAKIVLTRNPLDSFVSHAIAKATDQWKLTDVSKRKKAKVVFDFLEFKAYLTRLQAFLGEIKFTLQKNGQTAFPLAFDDLNNLDVYNGLAKFLGSEEELKQLGDKIVRQNPEGLREKVENYDEMIEQVKMLDLLGSDVVPVMEPVRNPGSKNFVAGSNAPLLFLPMQKGDFPEIESWVRAHQSGDAQLSKGMNQKQLNEWLSAHPARKSFTVLRHPLERAYGAFYKHIFCSGDDLFPWIRTALENNYGMELPSVTVTEEPNRTVLENSGYGAKEHQRAFLIFLGFLKGNLQGQTRARVDQSWASQNSILQGYCRLVFPDVIIRHDSLAAELKRVEDDMGLSNVPLDTAEDGHCYTLKDIYTQQMNDLSRDVYARDYVMYGFENWR
;
A
#
# COMPACT_ATOMS: atom_id res chain seq x y z
N MET A 1 -15.52 12.38 20.83
CA MET A 1 -16.37 13.43 20.20
C MET A 1 -17.37 12.68 19.35
N ALA A 2 -18.65 12.84 19.62
CA ALA A 2 -19.69 12.22 18.79
C ALA A 2 -19.54 12.74 17.35
N SER A 3 -19.55 11.86 16.37
CA SER A 3 -19.50 12.26 14.96
C SER A 3 -20.84 12.92 14.60
N ASN A 4 -20.79 14.07 13.91
CA ASN A 4 -21.99 14.77 13.45
C ASN A 4 -22.49 14.25 12.09
N PHE A 5 -22.16 13.01 11.70
CA PHE A 5 -22.60 12.46 10.43
C PHE A 5 -24.10 12.11 10.46
N LYS A 6 -24.80 12.40 9.38
CA LYS A 6 -26.20 12.03 9.16
C LYS A 6 -26.36 10.77 8.32
N TYR A 7 -25.33 10.42 7.55
CA TYR A 7 -25.28 9.23 6.73
C TYR A 7 -23.84 8.92 6.32
N PHE A 8 -23.61 7.73 5.78
CA PHE A 8 -22.32 7.38 5.20
C PHE A 8 -22.46 6.92 3.75
N VAL A 9 -21.39 7.08 2.97
CA VAL A 9 -21.27 6.55 1.61
C VAL A 9 -20.02 5.70 1.48
N LEU A 10 -20.19 4.49 0.93
CA LEU A 10 -19.08 3.64 0.50
C LEU A 10 -18.76 3.97 -0.96
N LEU A 11 -17.66 4.66 -1.17
CA LEU A 11 -17.12 5.00 -2.48
C LEU A 11 -16.18 3.89 -2.95
N GLY A 12 -16.40 3.35 -4.12
CA GLY A 12 -15.59 2.26 -4.64
C GLY A 12 -15.84 1.99 -6.11
N ASN A 13 -15.50 0.79 -6.52
CA ASN A 13 -15.82 0.31 -7.86
C ASN A 13 -16.37 -1.12 -7.78
N MET A 14 -16.91 -1.61 -8.89
CA MET A 14 -17.37 -3.00 -8.95
C MET A 14 -16.23 -3.96 -8.63
N ARG A 15 -16.55 -5.07 -7.95
CA ARG A 15 -15.61 -6.15 -7.57
C ARG A 15 -14.53 -5.76 -6.55
N THR A 16 -14.72 -4.69 -5.82
CA THR A 16 -13.84 -4.29 -4.71
C THR A 16 -14.18 -4.95 -3.36
N GLY A 17 -15.24 -5.79 -3.28
CA GLY A 17 -15.66 -6.45 -2.05
C GLY A 17 -16.78 -5.73 -1.29
N SER A 18 -17.45 -4.78 -1.93
CA SER A 18 -18.51 -3.96 -1.33
C SER A 18 -19.69 -4.76 -0.73
N ASN A 19 -20.00 -5.96 -1.26
CA ASN A 19 -21.00 -6.85 -0.67
C ASN A 19 -20.56 -7.43 0.68
N LEU A 20 -19.26 -7.74 0.84
CA LEU A 20 -18.71 -8.21 2.12
C LEU A 20 -18.69 -7.07 3.14
N PHE A 21 -18.30 -5.87 2.68
CA PHE A 21 -18.41 -4.66 3.51
C PHE A 21 -19.84 -4.49 4.03
N GLU A 22 -20.84 -4.53 3.14
CA GLU A 22 -22.25 -4.35 3.50
C GLU A 22 -22.75 -5.40 4.50
N GLN A 23 -22.35 -6.66 4.31
CA GLN A 23 -22.67 -7.71 5.28
C GLN A 23 -22.12 -7.40 6.68
N ASN A 24 -20.86 -6.97 6.75
CA ASN A 24 -20.18 -6.75 8.03
C ASN A 24 -20.63 -5.46 8.71
N ILE A 25 -20.86 -4.38 7.98
CA ILE A 25 -21.34 -3.11 8.58
C ILE A 25 -22.76 -3.27 9.15
N GLN A 26 -23.58 -4.13 8.57
CA GLN A 26 -24.93 -4.44 9.06
C GLN A 26 -24.96 -5.35 10.32
N LEU A 27 -23.80 -5.81 10.81
CA LEU A 27 -23.72 -6.52 12.09
C LEU A 27 -23.78 -5.57 13.29
N PHE A 28 -23.46 -4.28 13.07
CA PHE A 28 -23.64 -3.26 14.08
C PHE A 28 -25.10 -2.84 14.14
N GLU A 29 -25.65 -2.70 15.33
CA GLU A 29 -27.01 -2.18 15.52
C GLU A 29 -27.12 -0.68 15.17
N SER A 30 -26.00 0.05 15.27
CA SER A 30 -25.89 1.49 15.00
C SER A 30 -25.98 1.85 13.53
N PHE A 31 -25.84 0.92 12.59
CA PHE A 31 -25.71 1.22 11.15
C PHE A 31 -26.72 0.46 10.29
N SER A 32 -27.21 1.10 9.23
CA SER A 32 -28.01 0.47 8.18
C SER A 32 -27.40 0.75 6.81
N SER A 33 -27.36 -0.26 5.92
CA SER A 33 -26.86 -0.11 4.54
C SER A 33 -27.93 -0.52 3.54
N HIS A 34 -28.15 0.32 2.54
CA HIS A 34 -29.25 0.22 1.59
C HIS A 34 -28.79 -0.14 0.17
N GLY A 35 -27.64 -0.79 0.04
CA GLY A 35 -27.12 -1.25 -1.24
C GLY A 35 -26.73 -0.11 -2.18
N GLU A 36 -26.97 -0.29 -3.46
CA GLU A 36 -26.59 0.64 -4.53
C GLU A 36 -27.76 1.54 -4.92
N LEU A 37 -28.13 2.51 -4.05
CA LEU A 37 -29.32 3.36 -4.24
C LEU A 37 -29.34 4.15 -5.54
N PHE A 38 -28.17 4.41 -6.14
CA PHE A 38 -28.00 5.22 -7.33
C PHE A 38 -27.44 4.43 -8.53
N ASN A 39 -27.59 3.11 -8.48
CA ASN A 39 -27.22 2.26 -9.63
C ASN A 39 -28.15 2.58 -10.82
N PRO A 40 -27.62 2.72 -12.08
CA PRO A 40 -28.43 3.10 -13.24
C PRO A 40 -29.54 2.12 -13.59
N HIS A 41 -29.47 0.86 -13.13
CA HIS A 41 -30.40 -0.22 -13.52
C HIS A 41 -31.41 -0.60 -12.44
N PHE A 42 -31.17 -0.24 -11.16
CA PHE A 42 -32.03 -0.59 -10.03
C PHE A 42 -31.84 0.39 -8.86
N ILE A 43 -32.62 0.27 -7.79
CA ILE A 43 -32.47 1.06 -6.56
C ILE A 43 -32.14 0.12 -5.40
N GLY A 44 -30.95 0.27 -4.83
CA GLY A 44 -30.52 -0.51 -3.67
C GLY A 44 -30.06 -1.91 -4.01
N PHE A 45 -31.00 -2.79 -4.36
CA PHE A 45 -30.71 -4.18 -4.67
C PHE A 45 -31.27 -4.60 -6.02
N LEU A 46 -30.70 -5.66 -6.60
CA LEU A 46 -31.11 -6.17 -7.91
C LEU A 46 -32.63 -6.41 -7.97
N ASN A 47 -33.25 -6.02 -9.08
CA ASN A 47 -34.68 -6.11 -9.33
C ASN A 47 -35.58 -5.21 -8.46
N GLN A 48 -35.02 -4.25 -7.73
CA GLN A 48 -35.77 -3.25 -7.02
C GLN A 48 -35.78 -1.94 -7.81
N HIS A 49 -36.95 -1.35 -8.02
CA HIS A 49 -37.13 -0.12 -8.80
C HIS A 49 -37.72 1.02 -7.97
N GLU A 50 -37.89 0.81 -6.68
CA GLU A 50 -38.35 1.79 -5.72
C GLU A 50 -37.69 1.57 -4.35
N ALA A 51 -37.34 2.66 -3.65
CA ALA A 51 -36.91 2.65 -2.25
C ALA A 51 -37.38 3.95 -1.57
N PHE A 52 -37.77 3.85 -0.29
CA PHE A 52 -38.22 4.98 0.52
C PHE A 52 -39.40 5.78 -0.08
N GLY A 53 -40.19 5.18 -0.97
CA GLY A 53 -41.28 5.84 -1.70
C GLY A 53 -40.79 6.76 -2.84
N VAL A 54 -39.63 6.43 -3.41
CA VAL A 54 -39.02 7.10 -4.57
C VAL A 54 -38.77 6.06 -5.65
N THR A 55 -39.35 6.25 -6.81
CA THR A 55 -39.15 5.39 -7.99
C THR A 55 -37.87 5.73 -8.73
N MET A 56 -37.42 4.86 -9.67
CA MET A 56 -36.28 5.17 -10.54
C MET A 56 -36.46 6.47 -11.30
N GLN A 57 -37.65 6.71 -11.85
CA GLN A 57 -37.97 7.94 -12.60
C GLN A 57 -37.88 9.20 -11.72
N ASP A 58 -38.43 9.15 -10.50
CA ASP A 58 -38.32 10.26 -9.54
C ASP A 58 -36.85 10.54 -9.17
N ARG A 59 -36.06 9.46 -8.98
CA ARG A 59 -34.64 9.54 -8.64
C ARG A 59 -33.82 10.17 -9.78
N GLU A 60 -34.06 9.80 -11.03
CA GLU A 60 -33.36 10.36 -12.19
C GLU A 60 -33.61 11.86 -12.34
N ILE A 61 -34.85 12.31 -12.06
CA ILE A 61 -35.21 13.73 -12.11
C ILE A 61 -34.54 14.49 -10.93
N LYS A 62 -34.64 13.96 -9.71
CA LYS A 62 -34.14 14.61 -8.51
C LYS A 62 -33.53 13.61 -7.52
N PRO A 63 -32.24 13.22 -7.71
CA PRO A 63 -31.61 12.19 -6.90
C PRO A 63 -31.54 12.53 -5.41
N GLN A 64 -31.38 13.81 -5.03
CA GLN A 64 -31.37 14.24 -3.63
C GLN A 64 -32.68 13.91 -2.88
N ARG A 65 -33.82 13.71 -3.61
CA ARG A 65 -35.08 13.28 -2.99
C ARG A 65 -34.94 11.93 -2.31
N LEU A 66 -34.25 10.98 -2.97
CA LEU A 66 -34.01 9.64 -2.40
C LEU A 66 -33.11 9.72 -1.18
N LEU A 67 -32.01 10.50 -1.24
CA LEU A 67 -31.10 10.72 -0.13
C LEU A 67 -31.82 11.33 1.09
N ASN A 68 -32.61 12.40 0.87
CA ASN A 68 -33.41 13.06 1.93
C ASN A 68 -34.46 12.11 2.52
N ARG A 69 -35.05 11.22 1.72
CA ARG A 69 -36.02 10.23 2.21
C ARG A 69 -35.37 9.15 3.04
N MET A 70 -34.19 8.66 2.63
CA MET A 70 -33.41 7.72 3.40
C MET A 70 -33.06 8.29 4.78
N THR A 71 -32.42 9.45 4.84
CA THR A 71 -31.98 10.09 6.09
C THR A 71 -33.13 10.51 7.01
N SER A 72 -34.32 10.81 6.47
CA SER A 72 -35.49 11.20 7.27
C SER A 72 -36.26 10.02 7.85
N LYS A 73 -36.19 8.83 7.22
CA LYS A 73 -36.86 7.62 7.68
C LYS A 73 -36.01 6.79 8.67
N GLU A 74 -34.72 6.77 8.46
CA GLU A 74 -33.74 6.06 9.31
C GLU A 74 -33.29 7.01 10.45
N LYS A 75 -33.98 6.95 11.60
CA LYS A 75 -33.68 7.82 12.74
C LYS A 75 -32.92 7.13 13.86
N ASP A 76 -33.01 5.82 13.92
CA ASP A 76 -32.41 5.00 14.98
C ASP A 76 -31.01 4.48 14.61
N THR A 77 -30.68 4.52 13.33
CA THR A 77 -29.38 4.09 12.79
C THR A 77 -28.74 5.18 11.95
N LEU A 78 -27.43 5.13 11.75
CA LEU A 78 -26.73 5.91 10.73
C LEU A 78 -26.90 5.18 9.38
N PRO A 79 -27.73 5.68 8.46
CA PRO A 79 -27.95 5.04 7.18
C PRO A 79 -26.78 5.26 6.23
N GLY A 80 -26.54 4.30 5.35
CA GLY A 80 -25.53 4.42 4.30
C GLY A 80 -25.89 3.68 3.03
N PHE A 81 -25.09 3.90 2.00
CA PHE A 81 -25.25 3.26 0.71
C PHE A 81 -23.92 3.16 -0.04
N ARG A 82 -23.90 2.35 -1.09
CA ARG A 82 -22.73 2.17 -1.97
C ARG A 82 -22.89 3.01 -3.23
N LEU A 83 -21.82 3.73 -3.59
CA LEU A 83 -21.76 4.58 -4.78
C LEU A 83 -20.49 4.27 -5.58
N PHE A 84 -20.66 3.92 -6.84
CA PHE A 84 -19.57 3.52 -7.72
C PHE A 84 -19.33 4.58 -8.82
N SER A 85 -18.23 4.46 -9.53
CA SER A 85 -17.80 5.42 -10.54
C SER A 85 -18.75 5.56 -11.74
N ASP A 86 -19.64 4.59 -11.96
CA ASP A 86 -20.66 4.57 -13.03
C ASP A 86 -22.06 4.94 -12.52
N HIS A 87 -22.18 5.30 -11.25
CA HIS A 87 -23.44 5.80 -10.68
C HIS A 87 -23.64 7.31 -10.95
N ASP A 88 -24.73 7.87 -10.43
CA ASP A 88 -25.11 9.27 -10.68
C ASP A 88 -24.04 10.26 -10.17
N PRO A 89 -23.36 11.02 -11.05
CA PRO A 89 -22.29 11.93 -10.66
C PRO A 89 -22.77 13.10 -9.80
N ARG A 90 -24.04 13.50 -9.91
CA ARG A 90 -24.64 14.56 -9.08
C ARG A 90 -24.69 14.16 -7.62
N VAL A 91 -24.85 12.87 -7.35
CA VAL A 91 -24.85 12.32 -5.99
C VAL A 91 -23.42 12.23 -5.46
N LEU A 92 -22.45 11.85 -6.30
CA LEU A 92 -21.04 11.86 -5.92
C LEU A 92 -20.61 13.27 -5.50
N GLU A 93 -20.87 14.26 -6.35
CA GLU A 93 -20.56 15.66 -6.06
C GLU A 93 -21.21 16.13 -4.75
N HIS A 94 -22.50 15.81 -4.56
CA HIS A 94 -23.22 16.15 -3.32
C HIS A 94 -22.55 15.52 -2.09
N CYS A 95 -22.32 14.21 -2.10
CA CYS A 95 -21.72 13.49 -0.96
C CYS A 95 -20.31 14.00 -0.64
N LEU A 96 -19.48 14.29 -1.65
CA LEU A 96 -18.12 14.78 -1.44
C LEU A 96 -18.08 16.19 -0.83
N ASN A 97 -19.09 17.03 -1.12
CA ASN A 97 -19.17 18.39 -0.59
C ASN A 97 -19.92 18.47 0.76
N ASP A 98 -20.71 17.47 1.11
CA ASP A 98 -21.49 17.47 2.36
C ASP A 98 -20.64 17.06 3.57
N PRO A 99 -20.37 17.95 4.56
CA PRO A 99 -19.62 17.60 5.76
C PRO A 99 -20.36 16.63 6.69
N GLU A 100 -21.69 16.51 6.57
CA GLU A 100 -22.51 15.59 7.36
C GLU A 100 -22.55 14.16 6.76
N CYS A 101 -21.93 13.95 5.59
CA CYS A 101 -21.72 12.64 4.98
C CYS A 101 -20.37 12.06 5.41
N ALA A 102 -20.36 10.90 6.05
CA ALA A 102 -19.13 10.15 6.24
C ALA A 102 -18.73 9.44 4.94
N LYS A 103 -17.47 9.56 4.52
CA LYS A 103 -16.94 8.93 3.32
C LYS A 103 -16.06 7.75 3.69
N ILE A 104 -16.32 6.60 3.09
CA ILE A 104 -15.50 5.39 3.18
C ILE A 104 -15.02 5.08 1.77
N VAL A 105 -13.71 4.99 1.54
CA VAL A 105 -13.13 4.73 0.22
C VAL A 105 -12.61 3.31 0.19
N LEU A 106 -13.33 2.43 -0.51
CA LEU A 106 -12.97 1.02 -0.67
C LEU A 106 -12.13 0.80 -1.93
N THR A 107 -10.92 0.32 -1.75
CA THR A 107 -9.97 0.04 -2.82
C THR A 107 -9.62 -1.44 -2.90
N ARG A 108 -9.21 -1.89 -4.08
CA ARG A 108 -8.67 -3.22 -4.35
C ARG A 108 -7.66 -3.12 -5.48
N ASN A 109 -6.76 -4.09 -5.60
CA ASN A 109 -5.87 -4.19 -6.76
C ASN A 109 -6.70 -4.12 -8.06
N PRO A 110 -6.44 -3.12 -8.94
CA PRO A 110 -7.26 -2.91 -10.15
C PRO A 110 -7.26 -4.10 -11.10
N LEU A 111 -6.12 -4.80 -11.23
CA LEU A 111 -6.01 -5.97 -12.09
C LEU A 111 -6.88 -7.13 -11.57
N ASP A 112 -6.85 -7.37 -10.25
CA ASP A 112 -7.72 -8.37 -9.62
C ASP A 112 -9.22 -8.02 -9.77
N SER A 113 -9.56 -6.73 -9.63
CA SER A 113 -10.94 -6.26 -9.81
C SER A 113 -11.40 -6.40 -11.25
N PHE A 114 -10.56 -6.04 -12.22
CA PHE A 114 -10.84 -6.16 -13.66
C PHE A 114 -11.05 -7.61 -14.07
N VAL A 115 -10.13 -8.51 -13.71
CA VAL A 115 -10.25 -9.95 -14.01
C VAL A 115 -11.48 -10.54 -13.32
N SER A 116 -11.73 -10.19 -12.06
CA SER A 116 -12.93 -10.63 -11.33
C SER A 116 -14.23 -10.13 -12.00
N HIS A 117 -14.21 -8.93 -12.57
CA HIS A 117 -15.35 -8.37 -13.32
C HIS A 117 -15.58 -9.12 -14.64
N ALA A 118 -14.52 -9.40 -15.40
CA ALA A 118 -14.61 -10.19 -16.60
C ALA A 118 -15.17 -11.60 -16.34
N ILE A 119 -14.73 -12.27 -15.28
CA ILE A 119 -15.28 -13.57 -14.86
C ILE A 119 -16.75 -13.45 -14.47
N ALA A 120 -17.14 -12.41 -13.71
CA ALA A 120 -18.53 -12.21 -13.32
C ALA A 120 -19.44 -12.01 -14.52
N LYS A 121 -18.99 -11.27 -15.55
CA LYS A 121 -19.69 -11.12 -16.83
C LYS A 121 -19.83 -12.46 -17.58
N ALA A 122 -18.74 -13.23 -17.68
CA ALA A 122 -18.73 -14.50 -18.41
C ALA A 122 -19.60 -15.57 -17.73
N THR A 123 -19.73 -15.54 -16.39
CA THR A 123 -20.45 -16.54 -15.61
C THR A 123 -21.84 -16.11 -15.18
N ASP A 124 -22.18 -14.84 -15.35
CA ASP A 124 -23.37 -14.18 -14.78
C ASP A 124 -23.52 -14.42 -13.27
N GLN A 125 -22.37 -14.44 -12.55
CA GLN A 125 -22.35 -14.65 -11.11
C GLN A 125 -21.76 -13.43 -10.38
N TRP A 126 -22.64 -12.58 -9.88
CA TRP A 126 -22.26 -11.32 -9.21
C TRP A 126 -22.09 -11.42 -7.70
N LYS A 127 -22.73 -12.41 -7.08
CA LYS A 127 -22.64 -12.69 -5.63
C LYS A 127 -22.56 -14.19 -5.38
N LEU A 128 -21.77 -14.61 -4.38
CA LEU A 128 -21.66 -16.02 -3.96
C LEU A 128 -21.94 -16.11 -2.47
N THR A 129 -22.98 -16.86 -2.13
CA THR A 129 -23.37 -17.18 -0.74
C THR A 129 -23.27 -18.67 -0.43
N ASP A 130 -23.02 -19.51 -1.47
CA ASP A 130 -22.93 -20.96 -1.37
C ASP A 130 -21.77 -21.44 -2.27
N VAL A 131 -20.72 -21.96 -1.63
CA VAL A 131 -19.49 -22.40 -2.33
C VAL A 131 -19.77 -23.48 -3.37
N SER A 132 -20.78 -24.34 -3.14
CA SER A 132 -21.14 -25.44 -4.07
C SER A 132 -21.67 -24.91 -5.41
N LYS A 133 -22.16 -23.68 -5.45
CA LYS A 133 -22.70 -23.01 -6.65
C LYS A 133 -21.67 -22.14 -7.37
N ARG A 134 -20.39 -22.19 -6.98
CA ARG A 134 -19.34 -21.39 -7.59
C ARG A 134 -19.11 -21.78 -9.05
N LYS A 135 -19.28 -20.82 -9.94
CA LYS A 135 -18.94 -20.95 -11.35
C LYS A 135 -17.51 -20.50 -11.58
N LYS A 136 -16.72 -21.30 -12.28
CA LYS A 136 -15.36 -20.98 -12.69
C LYS A 136 -15.32 -20.69 -14.17
N ALA A 137 -14.58 -19.66 -14.55
CA ALA A 137 -14.24 -19.37 -15.95
C ALA A 137 -12.81 -18.83 -15.99
N LYS A 138 -12.09 -19.14 -17.05
CA LYS A 138 -10.92 -18.39 -17.48
C LYS A 138 -11.36 -17.31 -18.45
N VAL A 139 -10.68 -16.18 -18.42
CA VAL A 139 -10.97 -15.05 -19.31
C VAL A 139 -9.71 -14.64 -20.05
N VAL A 140 -9.88 -14.12 -21.26
CA VAL A 140 -8.80 -13.47 -22.00
C VAL A 140 -8.67 -12.05 -21.47
N PHE A 141 -7.46 -11.65 -21.11
CA PHE A 141 -7.16 -10.29 -20.70
C PHE A 141 -7.03 -9.40 -21.93
N ASP A 142 -7.81 -8.31 -21.95
CA ASP A 142 -7.70 -7.25 -22.95
C ASP A 142 -7.01 -6.02 -22.33
N PHE A 143 -5.84 -5.70 -22.86
CA PHE A 143 -5.02 -4.60 -22.38
C PHE A 143 -5.66 -3.23 -22.59
N LEU A 144 -6.34 -3.01 -23.72
CA LEU A 144 -6.97 -1.72 -24.02
C LEU A 144 -8.18 -1.48 -23.12
N GLU A 145 -8.99 -2.51 -22.88
CA GLU A 145 -10.10 -2.45 -21.95
C GLU A 145 -9.59 -2.21 -20.51
N PHE A 146 -8.52 -2.90 -20.11
CA PHE A 146 -7.91 -2.68 -18.78
C PHE A 146 -7.37 -1.27 -18.63
N LYS A 147 -6.66 -0.74 -19.64
CA LYS A 147 -6.16 0.64 -19.63
C LYS A 147 -7.30 1.66 -19.49
N ALA A 148 -8.38 1.47 -20.24
CA ALA A 148 -9.56 2.33 -20.13
C ALA A 148 -10.23 2.24 -18.75
N TYR A 149 -10.32 1.03 -18.19
CA TYR A 149 -10.80 0.81 -16.82
C TYR A 149 -9.93 1.53 -15.79
N LEU A 150 -8.61 1.39 -15.89
CA LEU A 150 -7.64 2.02 -14.99
C LEU A 150 -7.73 3.55 -15.04
N THR A 151 -7.83 4.12 -16.25
CA THR A 151 -7.98 5.57 -16.42
C THR A 151 -9.24 6.10 -15.73
N ARG A 152 -10.38 5.40 -15.87
CA ARG A 152 -11.62 5.79 -15.18
C ARG A 152 -11.51 5.68 -13.67
N LEU A 153 -10.88 4.60 -13.18
CA LEU A 153 -10.65 4.40 -11.74
C LEU A 153 -9.76 5.50 -11.16
N GLN A 154 -8.68 5.85 -11.84
CA GLN A 154 -7.77 6.93 -11.41
C GLN A 154 -8.46 8.29 -11.40
N ALA A 155 -9.25 8.59 -12.43
CA ALA A 155 -10.03 9.84 -12.48
C ALA A 155 -11.01 9.92 -11.29
N PHE A 156 -11.74 8.84 -11.00
CA PHE A 156 -12.69 8.77 -9.88
C PHE A 156 -12.00 8.95 -8.52
N LEU A 157 -10.90 8.22 -8.26
CA LEU A 157 -10.15 8.35 -7.01
C LEU A 157 -9.48 9.73 -6.89
N GLY A 158 -9.00 10.27 -8.01
CA GLY A 158 -8.43 11.62 -8.08
C GLY A 158 -9.45 12.71 -7.74
N GLU A 159 -10.67 12.61 -8.26
CA GLU A 159 -11.78 13.51 -7.95
C GLU A 159 -12.16 13.47 -6.46
N ILE A 160 -12.30 12.26 -5.90
CA ILE A 160 -12.56 12.07 -4.46
C ILE A 160 -11.47 12.77 -3.64
N LYS A 161 -10.21 12.43 -3.89
CA LYS A 161 -9.06 12.98 -3.17
C LYS A 161 -9.00 14.51 -3.26
N PHE A 162 -9.11 15.05 -4.47
CA PHE A 162 -9.04 16.49 -4.71
C PHE A 162 -10.16 17.24 -4.00
N THR A 163 -11.42 16.74 -4.10
CA THR A 163 -12.56 17.40 -3.49
C THR A 163 -12.48 17.37 -1.97
N LEU A 164 -12.09 16.25 -1.37
CA LEU A 164 -11.90 16.16 0.08
C LEU A 164 -10.79 17.10 0.57
N GLN A 165 -9.65 17.17 -0.15
CA GLN A 165 -8.57 18.10 0.18
C GLN A 165 -9.01 19.55 0.11
N LYS A 166 -9.75 19.92 -0.95
CA LYS A 166 -10.28 21.27 -1.15
C LYS A 166 -11.23 21.68 -0.02
N ASN A 167 -12.03 20.75 0.47
CA ASN A 167 -13.06 21.01 1.48
C ASN A 167 -12.57 20.78 2.92
N GLY A 168 -11.30 20.40 3.12
CA GLY A 168 -10.74 20.08 4.44
C GLY A 168 -11.40 18.88 5.12
N GLN A 169 -11.95 17.96 4.33
CA GLN A 169 -12.60 16.74 4.80
C GLN A 169 -11.68 15.53 4.65
N THR A 170 -12.00 14.46 5.37
CA THR A 170 -11.29 13.19 5.32
C THR A 170 -12.25 12.05 4.99
N ALA A 171 -11.71 10.95 4.45
CA ALA A 171 -12.43 9.69 4.30
C ALA A 171 -11.76 8.61 5.14
N PHE A 172 -12.50 7.55 5.49
CA PHE A 172 -11.94 6.33 6.06
C PHE A 172 -11.44 5.44 4.90
N PRO A 173 -10.12 5.20 4.77
CA PRO A 173 -9.60 4.32 3.75
C PRO A 173 -9.83 2.86 4.16
N LEU A 174 -10.27 2.03 3.23
CA LEU A 174 -10.53 0.61 3.41
C LEU A 174 -10.01 -0.16 2.21
N ALA A 175 -9.12 -1.11 2.42
CA ALA A 175 -8.67 -2.01 1.36
C ALA A 175 -9.48 -3.31 1.37
N PHE A 176 -9.53 -4.00 0.22
CA PHE A 176 -10.21 -5.29 0.09
C PHE A 176 -9.74 -6.31 1.14
N ASP A 177 -8.45 -6.32 1.44
CA ASP A 177 -7.87 -7.28 2.39
C ASP A 177 -8.27 -6.98 3.84
N ASP A 178 -8.62 -5.73 4.14
CA ASP A 178 -9.09 -5.32 5.47
C ASP A 178 -10.52 -5.76 5.78
N LEU A 179 -11.27 -6.15 4.75
CA LEU A 179 -12.67 -6.58 4.90
C LEU A 179 -12.85 -7.83 5.77
N ASN A 180 -11.77 -8.54 6.08
CA ASN A 180 -11.77 -9.68 7.01
C ASN A 180 -11.09 -9.33 8.34
N ASN A 181 -10.81 -8.06 8.62
CA ASN A 181 -10.16 -7.62 9.84
C ASN A 181 -11.18 -6.97 10.79
N LEU A 182 -11.42 -7.62 11.93
CA LEU A 182 -12.37 -7.17 12.94
C LEU A 182 -12.01 -5.81 13.53
N ASP A 183 -10.72 -5.57 13.79
CA ASP A 183 -10.26 -4.32 14.38
C ASP A 183 -10.46 -3.12 13.45
N VAL A 184 -10.38 -3.35 12.13
CA VAL A 184 -10.66 -2.31 11.13
C VAL A 184 -12.14 -1.92 11.16
N TYR A 185 -13.07 -2.89 11.29
CA TYR A 185 -14.50 -2.58 11.42
C TYR A 185 -14.81 -1.87 12.74
N ASN A 186 -14.21 -2.27 13.85
CA ASN A 186 -14.37 -1.57 15.14
C ASN A 186 -13.77 -0.14 15.07
N GLY A 187 -12.65 0.04 14.34
CA GLY A 187 -12.10 1.36 14.04
C GLY A 187 -13.01 2.22 13.16
N LEU A 188 -13.64 1.61 12.15
CA LEU A 188 -14.62 2.26 11.30
C LEU A 188 -15.87 2.69 12.10
N ALA A 189 -16.37 1.84 13.01
CA ALA A 189 -17.48 2.18 13.88
C ALA A 189 -17.19 3.44 14.71
N LYS A 190 -15.99 3.52 15.30
CA LYS A 190 -15.54 4.72 16.03
C LYS A 190 -15.43 5.96 15.13
N PHE A 191 -14.95 5.80 13.90
CA PHE A 191 -14.94 6.88 12.90
C PHE A 191 -16.34 7.37 12.58
N LEU A 192 -17.31 6.45 12.43
CA LEU A 192 -18.71 6.76 12.18
C LEU A 192 -19.47 7.28 13.42
N GLY A 193 -18.83 7.27 14.60
CA GLY A 193 -19.36 7.83 15.86
C GLY A 193 -20.07 6.83 16.75
N SER A 194 -19.92 5.54 16.52
CA SER A 194 -20.42 4.48 17.39
C SER A 194 -19.30 3.94 18.29
N GLU A 195 -19.62 3.70 19.56
CA GLU A 195 -18.76 2.97 20.51
C GLU A 195 -19.04 1.46 20.53
N GLU A 196 -19.92 0.98 19.66
CA GLU A 196 -20.24 -0.42 19.52
C GLU A 196 -19.03 -1.20 18.96
N GLU A 197 -18.75 -2.37 19.54
CA GLU A 197 -17.65 -3.23 19.09
C GLU A 197 -18.18 -4.62 18.74
N LEU A 198 -17.87 -5.08 17.54
CA LEU A 198 -18.12 -6.46 17.13
C LEU A 198 -17.09 -7.39 17.76
N LYS A 199 -17.54 -8.63 18.05
CA LYS A 199 -16.68 -9.71 18.53
C LYS A 199 -16.27 -10.67 17.41
N GLN A 200 -17.01 -10.67 16.30
CA GLN A 200 -16.74 -11.50 15.11
C GLN A 200 -17.36 -10.88 13.87
N LEU A 201 -16.82 -11.21 12.71
CA LEU A 201 -17.35 -10.81 11.41
C LEU A 201 -18.31 -11.86 10.84
N GLY A 202 -19.09 -11.49 9.83
CA GLY A 202 -20.02 -12.40 9.15
C GLY A 202 -19.30 -13.38 8.22
N ASP A 203 -19.82 -14.58 8.12
CA ASP A 203 -19.30 -15.71 7.32
C ASP A 203 -20.15 -16.05 6.08
N LYS A 204 -21.25 -15.33 5.84
CA LYS A 204 -22.24 -15.64 4.80
C LYS A 204 -21.75 -15.36 3.36
N ILE A 205 -20.80 -14.41 3.18
CA ILE A 205 -20.27 -14.08 1.85
C ILE A 205 -18.90 -14.73 1.71
N VAL A 206 -18.77 -15.55 0.67
CA VAL A 206 -17.54 -16.27 0.36
C VAL A 206 -16.83 -15.65 -0.83
N ARG A 207 -15.49 -15.67 -0.83
CA ARG A 207 -14.68 -15.21 -1.95
C ARG A 207 -14.99 -16.04 -3.19
N GLN A 208 -15.48 -15.39 -4.26
CA GLN A 208 -15.89 -16.06 -5.49
C GLN A 208 -14.72 -16.68 -6.25
N ASN A 209 -13.61 -15.96 -6.37
CA ASN A 209 -12.43 -16.35 -7.15
C ASN A 209 -11.18 -16.29 -6.25
N PRO A 210 -10.95 -17.29 -5.36
CA PRO A 210 -9.80 -17.29 -4.45
C PRO A 210 -8.48 -17.63 -5.15
N GLU A 211 -8.54 -18.24 -6.34
CA GLU A 211 -7.37 -18.66 -7.12
C GLU A 211 -6.50 -17.45 -7.53
N GLY A 212 -5.23 -17.69 -7.86
CA GLY A 212 -4.31 -16.70 -8.42
C GLY A 212 -4.70 -16.22 -9.82
N LEU A 213 -4.13 -15.12 -10.28
CA LEU A 213 -4.41 -14.57 -11.63
C LEU A 213 -4.02 -15.55 -12.75
N ARG A 214 -2.94 -16.32 -12.57
CA ARG A 214 -2.50 -17.34 -13.54
C ARG A 214 -3.55 -18.42 -13.82
N GLU A 215 -4.37 -18.73 -12.84
CA GLU A 215 -5.44 -19.72 -12.98
C GLU A 215 -6.72 -19.15 -13.61
N LYS A 216 -6.86 -17.83 -13.61
CA LYS A 216 -8.04 -17.08 -14.07
C LYS A 216 -7.91 -16.51 -15.46
N VAL A 217 -6.69 -16.29 -15.94
CA VAL A 217 -6.39 -15.61 -17.19
C VAL A 217 -5.77 -16.60 -18.17
N GLU A 218 -6.30 -16.67 -19.40
CA GLU A 218 -5.81 -17.57 -20.45
C GLU A 218 -4.45 -17.10 -20.98
N ASN A 219 -4.33 -15.81 -21.31
CA ASN A 219 -3.12 -15.17 -21.82
C ASN A 219 -2.31 -14.49 -20.70
N TYR A 220 -2.09 -15.19 -19.58
CA TYR A 220 -1.48 -14.63 -18.36
C TYR A 220 -0.10 -14.02 -18.59
N ASP A 221 0.79 -14.71 -19.32
CA ASP A 221 2.16 -14.24 -19.52
C ASP A 221 2.19 -12.96 -20.38
N GLU A 222 1.35 -12.88 -21.40
CA GLU A 222 1.13 -11.67 -22.20
C GLU A 222 0.57 -10.53 -21.33
N MET A 223 -0.42 -10.83 -20.50
CA MET A 223 -0.98 -9.85 -19.54
C MET A 223 0.11 -9.23 -18.67
N ILE A 224 1.01 -10.04 -18.10
CA ILE A 224 2.08 -9.55 -17.23
C ILE A 224 3.02 -8.59 -17.99
N GLU A 225 3.43 -8.94 -19.21
CA GLU A 225 4.30 -8.07 -20.00
C GLU A 225 3.61 -6.74 -20.37
N GLN A 226 2.32 -6.77 -20.68
CA GLN A 226 1.55 -5.56 -20.98
C GLN A 226 1.34 -4.67 -19.75
N VAL A 227 1.09 -5.26 -18.57
CA VAL A 227 0.91 -4.53 -17.31
C VAL A 227 2.22 -3.85 -16.89
N LYS A 228 3.37 -4.51 -17.06
CA LYS A 228 4.68 -3.88 -16.82
C LYS A 228 4.89 -2.59 -17.63
N MET A 229 4.40 -2.56 -18.87
CA MET A 229 4.49 -1.34 -19.70
C MET A 229 3.65 -0.17 -19.14
N LEU A 230 2.51 -0.45 -18.51
CA LEU A 230 1.70 0.59 -17.85
C LEU A 230 2.44 1.23 -16.66
N ASP A 231 3.15 0.42 -15.89
CA ASP A 231 3.94 0.90 -14.76
C ASP A 231 5.10 1.79 -15.20
N LEU A 232 5.78 1.46 -16.30
CA LEU A 232 6.82 2.29 -16.91
C LEU A 232 6.30 3.67 -17.35
N LEU A 233 5.00 3.77 -17.67
CA LEU A 233 4.36 5.04 -18.04
C LEU A 233 3.85 5.84 -16.82
N GLY A 234 4.16 5.42 -15.60
CA GLY A 234 3.79 6.11 -14.37
C GLY A 234 2.30 5.99 -14.02
N SER A 235 1.60 5.00 -14.57
CA SER A 235 0.23 4.72 -14.19
C SER A 235 0.19 4.00 -12.83
N ASP A 236 -0.62 4.52 -11.90
CA ASP A 236 -0.85 3.89 -10.62
C ASP A 236 -1.74 2.63 -10.78
N VAL A 237 -1.12 1.50 -11.16
CA VAL A 237 -1.82 0.21 -11.35
C VAL A 237 -2.36 -0.33 -10.03
N VAL A 238 -1.72 0.04 -8.92
CA VAL A 238 -2.18 -0.29 -7.57
C VAL A 238 -2.55 1.00 -6.86
N PRO A 239 -3.79 1.17 -6.37
CA PRO A 239 -4.12 2.31 -5.54
C PRO A 239 -3.24 2.27 -4.29
N VAL A 240 -2.35 3.25 -4.15
CA VAL A 240 -1.46 3.34 -3.00
C VAL A 240 -1.89 4.53 -2.18
N MET A 241 -2.24 4.27 -0.94
CA MET A 241 -2.51 5.30 0.06
C MET A 241 -1.21 5.88 0.63
N GLU A 242 -0.08 5.21 0.39
CA GLU A 242 1.22 5.67 0.83
C GLU A 242 1.62 6.96 0.11
N PRO A 243 1.86 8.05 0.84
CA PRO A 243 2.25 9.31 0.21
C PRO A 243 3.66 9.22 -0.38
N VAL A 244 3.86 9.86 -1.54
CA VAL A 244 5.19 10.02 -2.13
C VAL A 244 6.13 10.65 -1.12
N ARG A 245 7.27 10.04 -0.90
CA ARG A 245 8.28 10.51 0.05
C ARG A 245 9.18 11.56 -0.59
N ASN A 246 9.51 12.57 0.19
CA ASN A 246 10.59 13.49 -0.15
C ASN A 246 11.74 13.27 0.84
N PRO A 247 12.68 12.37 0.53
CA PRO A 247 13.78 12.03 1.44
C PRO A 247 14.77 13.18 1.63
N GLY A 248 14.67 14.20 0.78
CA GLY A 248 15.59 15.34 0.77
C GLY A 248 16.96 15.00 0.20
N SER A 249 17.62 16.00 -0.38
CA SER A 249 18.95 15.87 -0.99
C SER A 249 20.08 15.63 0.02
N LYS A 250 19.80 15.80 1.32
CA LYS A 250 20.83 15.69 2.38
C LYS A 250 21.45 14.30 2.53
N ASN A 251 20.72 13.26 2.08
CA ASN A 251 21.22 11.88 2.13
C ASN A 251 22.06 11.52 0.89
N PHE A 252 22.06 12.32 -0.15
CA PHE A 252 22.79 12.03 -1.38
C PHE A 252 24.29 12.12 -1.14
N VAL A 253 25.02 11.25 -1.85
CA VAL A 253 26.48 11.16 -1.80
C VAL A 253 27.02 11.42 -3.19
N ALA A 254 27.81 12.44 -3.34
CA ALA A 254 28.33 12.86 -4.64
C ALA A 254 29.86 12.91 -4.65
N GLY A 255 30.45 12.37 -5.71
CA GLY A 255 31.86 12.50 -6.03
C GLY A 255 32.08 13.60 -7.08
N SER A 256 33.20 14.31 -7.01
CA SER A 256 33.48 15.43 -7.91
C SER A 256 34.44 15.06 -9.04
N ASN A 257 35.50 14.29 -8.79
CA ASN A 257 36.49 13.92 -9.81
C ASN A 257 35.96 12.83 -10.74
N ALA A 258 35.37 11.76 -10.16
CA ALA A 258 34.46 10.87 -10.86
C ALA A 258 33.05 11.33 -10.50
N PRO A 259 32.27 11.94 -11.42
CA PRO A 259 30.99 12.57 -11.08
C PRO A 259 29.88 11.52 -10.93
N LEU A 260 30.00 10.75 -9.87
CA LEU A 260 29.03 9.76 -9.42
C LEU A 260 28.09 10.38 -8.40
N LEU A 261 26.78 10.13 -8.54
CA LEU A 261 25.76 10.57 -7.58
C LEU A 261 24.97 9.36 -7.09
N PHE A 262 25.23 8.96 -5.86
CA PHE A 262 24.47 7.92 -5.19
C PHE A 262 23.28 8.49 -4.42
N LEU A 263 22.10 7.92 -4.64
CA LEU A 263 20.83 8.27 -4.00
C LEU A 263 20.39 7.11 -3.08
N PRO A 264 20.85 7.06 -1.83
CA PRO A 264 20.51 5.97 -0.89
C PRO A 264 19.04 6.04 -0.48
N MET A 265 18.37 4.90 -0.35
CA MET A 265 16.96 4.81 0.07
C MET A 265 16.72 5.36 1.48
N GLN A 266 17.72 5.26 2.35
CA GLN A 266 17.76 5.91 3.65
C GLN A 266 19.19 6.34 4.00
N LYS A 267 19.32 7.21 5.00
CA LYS A 267 20.64 7.65 5.48
C LYS A 267 21.42 6.46 6.04
N GLY A 268 22.64 6.29 5.54
CA GLY A 268 23.54 5.21 5.97
C GLY A 268 23.28 3.85 5.32
N ASP A 269 22.37 3.75 4.34
CA ASP A 269 22.26 2.57 3.51
C ASP A 269 23.53 2.38 2.68
N PHE A 270 24.01 1.13 2.62
CA PHE A 270 25.12 0.71 1.77
C PHE A 270 26.41 1.51 1.98
N PRO A 271 27.05 1.44 3.18
CA PRO A 271 28.33 2.09 3.44
C PRO A 271 29.43 1.64 2.47
N GLU A 272 29.35 0.43 1.95
CA GLU A 272 30.22 -0.13 0.92
C GLU A 272 30.14 0.67 -0.40
N ILE A 273 28.97 1.16 -0.78
CA ILE A 273 28.80 2.01 -1.98
C ILE A 273 29.43 3.38 -1.77
N GLU A 274 29.29 3.93 -0.58
CA GLU A 274 29.96 5.19 -0.24
C GLU A 274 31.49 5.03 -0.32
N SER A 275 32.03 3.92 0.17
CA SER A 275 33.44 3.58 0.08
C SER A 275 33.87 3.38 -1.38
N TRP A 276 33.03 2.74 -2.20
CA TRP A 276 33.24 2.56 -3.62
C TRP A 276 33.24 3.92 -4.37
N VAL A 277 32.29 4.79 -4.12
CA VAL A 277 32.27 6.17 -4.71
C VAL A 277 33.54 6.94 -4.30
N ARG A 278 33.95 6.80 -3.05
CA ARG A 278 35.17 7.44 -2.52
C ARG A 278 36.43 6.92 -3.23
N ALA A 279 36.55 5.62 -3.47
CA ALA A 279 37.71 5.01 -4.12
C ALA A 279 37.92 5.52 -5.56
N HIS A 280 36.86 6.00 -6.21
CA HIS A 280 36.97 6.63 -7.53
C HIS A 280 37.36 8.11 -7.50
N GLN A 281 37.53 8.71 -6.31
CA GLN A 281 38.01 10.09 -6.22
C GLN A 281 39.54 10.10 -6.18
N SER A 282 40.15 11.02 -6.95
CA SER A 282 41.60 11.20 -6.95
C SER A 282 42.06 12.20 -5.90
N GLY A 283 43.20 11.93 -5.26
CA GLY A 283 43.80 12.81 -4.25
C GLY A 283 42.96 12.93 -2.98
N ASP A 284 42.99 14.07 -2.31
CA ASP A 284 42.27 14.39 -1.09
C ASP A 284 40.80 14.81 -1.34
N ALA A 285 40.21 14.48 -2.50
CA ALA A 285 38.86 14.87 -2.85
C ALA A 285 37.85 14.22 -1.89
N GLN A 286 37.10 15.08 -1.21
CA GLN A 286 36.05 14.63 -0.28
C GLN A 286 34.73 14.44 -1.00
N LEU A 287 33.93 13.49 -0.51
CA LEU A 287 32.57 13.31 -0.99
C LEU A 287 31.68 14.47 -0.53
N SER A 288 30.87 15.00 -1.42
CA SER A 288 29.83 15.97 -1.08
C SER A 288 28.63 15.26 -0.47
N LYS A 289 28.35 15.57 0.79
CA LYS A 289 27.22 15.03 1.57
C LYS A 289 26.44 16.16 2.23
N GLY A 290 25.23 15.87 2.67
CA GLY A 290 24.41 16.83 3.40
C GLY A 290 23.95 18.03 2.55
N MET A 291 23.99 17.90 1.23
CA MET A 291 23.63 18.95 0.28
C MET A 291 22.18 19.38 0.43
N ASN A 292 21.95 20.67 0.60
CA ASN A 292 20.61 21.23 0.42
C ASN A 292 20.27 21.30 -1.09
N GLN A 293 19.03 21.64 -1.43
CA GLN A 293 18.57 21.66 -2.82
C GLN A 293 19.37 22.61 -3.71
N LYS A 294 19.80 23.77 -3.19
CA LYS A 294 20.61 24.72 -3.94
C LYS A 294 21.99 24.11 -4.24
N GLN A 295 22.65 23.55 -3.25
CA GLN A 295 23.95 22.89 -3.42
C GLN A 295 23.89 21.70 -4.35
N LEU A 296 22.79 20.91 -4.28
CA LEU A 296 22.56 19.82 -5.24
C LEU A 296 22.44 20.36 -6.66
N ASN A 297 21.66 21.41 -6.90
CA ASN A 297 21.49 22.01 -8.21
C ASN A 297 22.81 22.60 -8.75
N GLU A 298 23.62 23.22 -7.91
CA GLU A 298 24.97 23.70 -8.26
C GLU A 298 25.88 22.55 -8.68
N TRP A 299 25.87 21.44 -7.90
CA TRP A 299 26.64 20.23 -8.22
C TRP A 299 26.17 19.59 -9.53
N LEU A 300 24.86 19.46 -9.75
CA LEU A 300 24.28 18.91 -10.98
C LEU A 300 24.66 19.74 -12.20
N SER A 301 24.67 21.06 -12.07
CA SER A 301 25.05 21.99 -13.15
C SER A 301 26.54 21.93 -13.47
N ALA A 302 27.39 21.72 -12.46
CA ALA A 302 28.83 21.58 -12.63
C ALA A 302 29.25 20.24 -13.23
N HIS A 303 28.39 19.21 -13.14
CA HIS A 303 28.69 17.85 -13.60
C HIS A 303 27.64 17.33 -14.60
N PRO A 304 27.58 17.88 -15.82
CA PRO A 304 26.58 17.47 -16.83
C PRO A 304 26.75 16.01 -17.29
N ALA A 305 27.99 15.50 -17.27
CA ALA A 305 28.31 14.11 -17.65
C ALA A 305 28.27 13.12 -16.46
N ARG A 306 27.62 13.50 -15.36
CA ARG A 306 27.48 12.63 -14.19
C ARG A 306 26.72 11.33 -14.51
N LYS A 307 26.94 10.32 -13.65
CA LYS A 307 26.11 9.13 -13.56
C LYS A 307 25.45 9.09 -12.19
N SER A 308 24.12 9.10 -12.16
CA SER A 308 23.32 9.00 -10.94
C SER A 308 22.71 7.62 -10.80
N PHE A 309 22.72 7.07 -9.58
CA PHE A 309 22.18 5.73 -9.36
C PHE A 309 21.61 5.57 -7.95
N THR A 310 20.74 4.59 -7.81
CA THR A 310 20.20 4.14 -6.54
C THR A 310 20.25 2.62 -6.43
N VAL A 311 20.21 2.09 -5.22
CA VAL A 311 20.23 0.65 -4.97
C VAL A 311 19.00 0.23 -4.21
N LEU A 312 18.33 -0.80 -4.71
CA LEU A 312 17.14 -1.41 -4.13
C LEU A 312 17.50 -2.74 -3.47
N ARG A 313 17.05 -2.92 -2.25
CA ARG A 313 17.09 -4.24 -1.55
C ARG A 313 15.82 -5.03 -1.81
N HIS A 314 15.90 -6.33 -1.67
CA HIS A 314 14.70 -7.17 -1.64
C HIS A 314 13.75 -6.64 -0.55
N PRO A 315 12.44 -6.44 -0.84
CA PRO A 315 11.51 -5.79 0.10
C PRO A 315 11.45 -6.49 1.46
N LEU A 316 11.50 -7.83 1.48
CA LEU A 316 11.51 -8.61 2.73
C LEU A 316 12.78 -8.37 3.55
N GLU A 317 13.96 -8.32 2.91
CA GLU A 317 15.23 -8.02 3.60
C GLU A 317 15.22 -6.61 4.18
N ARG A 318 14.70 -5.64 3.40
CA ARG A 318 14.62 -4.27 3.85
C ARG A 318 13.67 -4.11 5.04
N ALA A 319 12.50 -4.77 5.01
CA ALA A 319 11.58 -4.81 6.14
C ALA A 319 12.21 -5.46 7.36
N TYR A 320 12.98 -6.53 7.16
CA TYR A 320 13.70 -7.22 8.23
C TYR A 320 14.78 -6.34 8.86
N GLY A 321 15.59 -5.66 8.06
CA GLY A 321 16.58 -4.70 8.56
C GLY A 321 15.94 -3.57 9.36
N ALA A 322 14.81 -3.03 8.91
CA ALA A 322 14.05 -2.02 9.65
C ALA A 322 13.49 -2.57 10.97
N PHE A 323 12.91 -3.77 10.97
CA PHE A 323 12.47 -4.47 12.19
C PHE A 323 13.63 -4.67 13.16
N TYR A 324 14.73 -5.25 12.68
CA TYR A 324 15.88 -5.54 13.52
C TYR A 324 16.43 -4.29 14.19
N LYS A 325 16.70 -3.25 13.40
CA LYS A 325 17.31 -2.01 13.89
C LYS A 325 16.38 -1.18 14.77
N HIS A 326 15.10 -1.04 14.39
CA HIS A 326 14.22 -0.05 15.02
C HIS A 326 13.20 -0.62 16.00
N ILE A 327 12.94 -1.93 15.96
CA ILE A 327 11.95 -2.57 16.82
C ILE A 327 12.61 -3.58 17.75
N PHE A 328 13.47 -4.46 17.22
CA PHE A 328 14.11 -5.50 18.00
C PHE A 328 15.23 -4.94 18.90
N CYS A 329 16.19 -4.18 18.34
CA CYS A 329 17.23 -3.53 19.13
C CYS A 329 16.65 -2.40 20.00
N SER A 330 17.23 -2.17 21.19
CA SER A 330 16.78 -1.17 22.15
C SER A 330 17.81 -0.05 22.34
N GLY A 331 18.25 0.59 21.24
CA GLY A 331 19.17 1.73 21.23
C GLY A 331 18.47 3.10 21.30
N ASP A 332 19.25 4.20 21.33
CA ASP A 332 18.74 5.56 21.53
C ASP A 332 17.93 6.14 20.34
N ASP A 333 18.08 5.58 19.13
CA ASP A 333 17.41 6.05 17.91
C ASP A 333 16.05 5.38 17.63
N LEU A 334 15.47 4.74 18.64
CA LEU A 334 14.31 3.89 18.50
C LEU A 334 13.01 4.67 18.47
N PHE A 335 12.01 4.02 17.88
CA PHE A 335 10.61 4.42 17.98
C PHE A 335 9.94 3.77 19.21
N PRO A 336 10.25 4.19 20.47
CA PRO A 336 9.80 3.48 21.65
C PRO A 336 8.27 3.40 21.74
N TRP A 337 7.58 4.41 21.25
CA TRP A 337 6.12 4.43 21.22
C TRP A 337 5.53 3.47 20.17
N ILE A 338 6.22 3.21 19.03
CA ILE A 338 5.80 2.18 18.07
C ILE A 338 6.01 0.80 18.66
N ARG A 339 7.16 0.57 19.32
CA ARG A 339 7.45 -0.70 20.01
C ARG A 339 6.37 -0.98 21.05
N THR A 340 6.05 -0.02 21.92
CA THR A 340 4.98 -0.15 22.91
C THR A 340 3.61 -0.38 22.27
N ALA A 341 3.31 0.25 21.14
CA ALA A 341 2.06 0.02 20.41
C ALA A 341 2.02 -1.40 19.82
N LEU A 342 3.13 -1.91 19.30
CA LEU A 342 3.22 -3.28 18.78
C LEU A 342 3.04 -4.32 19.89
N GLU A 343 3.63 -4.10 21.06
CA GLU A 343 3.46 -4.96 22.23
C GLU A 343 2.00 -4.95 22.72
N ASN A 344 1.41 -3.77 22.91
CA ASN A 344 0.09 -3.64 23.53
C ASN A 344 -1.08 -3.94 22.59
N ASN A 345 -0.98 -3.54 21.30
CA ASN A 345 -2.11 -3.61 20.37
C ASN A 345 -2.01 -4.80 19.39
N TYR A 346 -0.79 -5.32 19.17
CA TYR A 346 -0.56 -6.41 18.22
C TYR A 346 -0.05 -7.69 18.90
N GLY A 347 0.15 -7.67 20.23
CA GLY A 347 0.62 -8.83 20.99
C GLY A 347 2.03 -9.27 20.60
N MET A 348 2.91 -8.31 20.22
CA MET A 348 4.30 -8.61 19.94
C MET A 348 5.05 -8.90 21.22
N GLU A 349 5.71 -10.04 21.29
CA GLU A 349 6.61 -10.39 22.38
C GLU A 349 8.06 -10.05 21.99
N LEU A 350 8.71 -9.17 22.74
CA LEU A 350 10.09 -8.77 22.56
C LEU A 350 10.94 -9.23 23.75
N PRO A 351 12.28 -9.32 23.61
CA PRO A 351 13.12 -9.73 24.72
C PRO A 351 12.94 -8.82 25.93
N SER A 352 12.88 -9.43 27.12
CA SER A 352 12.85 -8.72 28.39
C SER A 352 14.19 -8.06 28.76
N VAL A 353 15.27 -8.42 28.06
CA VAL A 353 16.60 -7.85 28.22
C VAL A 353 16.84 -6.74 27.21
N THR A 354 17.68 -5.75 27.58
CA THR A 354 18.09 -4.71 26.64
C THR A 354 18.89 -5.32 25.50
N VAL A 355 18.45 -5.09 24.27
CA VAL A 355 19.08 -5.57 23.05
C VAL A 355 19.90 -4.43 22.45
N THR A 356 21.22 -4.60 22.40
CA THR A 356 22.14 -3.68 21.72
C THR A 356 22.20 -3.93 20.21
N GLU A 357 22.95 -3.14 19.48
CA GLU A 357 23.13 -3.34 18.03
C GLU A 357 23.81 -4.69 17.70
N GLU A 358 24.63 -5.19 18.60
CA GLU A 358 25.28 -6.51 18.50
C GLU A 358 24.84 -7.42 19.66
N PRO A 359 23.62 -7.95 19.63
CA PRO A 359 23.10 -8.75 20.72
C PRO A 359 23.73 -10.13 20.75
N ASN A 360 24.00 -10.64 21.95
CA ASN A 360 24.48 -12.01 22.12
C ASN A 360 23.31 -13.00 22.08
N ARG A 361 23.29 -13.86 21.06
CA ARG A 361 22.24 -14.87 20.84
C ARG A 361 22.03 -15.78 22.05
N THR A 362 23.10 -16.23 22.71
CA THR A 362 23.01 -17.07 23.92
C THR A 362 22.31 -16.37 25.07
N VAL A 363 22.53 -15.08 25.25
CA VAL A 363 21.84 -14.30 26.29
C VAL A 363 20.35 -14.21 26.01
N LEU A 364 19.98 -14.01 24.76
CA LEU A 364 18.59 -13.95 24.33
C LEU A 364 17.88 -15.31 24.54
N GLU A 365 18.50 -16.40 24.10
CA GLU A 365 17.96 -17.75 24.26
C GLU A 365 17.79 -18.12 25.74
N ASN A 366 18.75 -17.75 26.59
CA ASN A 366 18.65 -17.95 28.05
C ASN A 366 17.55 -17.09 28.72
N SER A 367 17.15 -15.97 28.09
CA SER A 367 16.01 -15.16 28.53
C SER A 367 14.65 -15.67 28.04
N GLY A 368 14.63 -16.77 27.28
CA GLY A 368 13.43 -17.37 26.69
C GLY A 368 13.06 -16.80 25.32
N TYR A 369 13.94 -15.98 24.70
CA TYR A 369 13.69 -15.42 23.37
C TYR A 369 14.61 -16.08 22.34
N GLY A 370 14.05 -16.97 21.55
CA GLY A 370 14.75 -17.71 20.50
C GLY A 370 14.29 -17.33 19.09
N ALA A 371 14.73 -18.14 18.12
CA ALA A 371 14.40 -17.92 16.70
C ALA A 371 12.89 -17.95 16.41
N LYS A 372 12.10 -18.74 17.17
CA LYS A 372 10.64 -18.83 16.99
C LYS A 372 9.92 -17.55 17.46
N GLU A 373 10.34 -17.01 18.58
CA GLU A 373 9.84 -15.76 19.12
C GLU A 373 10.19 -14.61 18.17
N HIS A 374 11.42 -14.59 17.67
CA HIS A 374 11.90 -13.61 16.69
C HIS A 374 11.11 -13.70 15.36
N GLN A 375 10.87 -14.92 14.88
CA GLN A 375 10.03 -15.18 13.70
C GLN A 375 8.61 -14.61 13.89
N ARG A 376 7.98 -14.89 15.04
CA ARG A 376 6.63 -14.42 15.36
C ARG A 376 6.58 -12.88 15.44
N ALA A 377 7.56 -12.27 16.11
CA ALA A 377 7.66 -10.82 16.24
C ALA A 377 7.80 -10.14 14.86
N PHE A 378 8.62 -10.70 13.98
CA PHE A 378 8.76 -10.16 12.62
C PHE A 378 7.48 -10.32 11.77
N LEU A 379 6.76 -11.44 11.89
CA LEU A 379 5.45 -11.62 11.22
C LEU A 379 4.43 -10.56 11.70
N ILE A 380 4.40 -10.27 13.00
CA ILE A 380 3.55 -9.21 13.56
C ILE A 380 3.94 -7.84 13.00
N PHE A 381 5.25 -7.56 12.89
CA PHE A 381 5.73 -6.31 12.31
C PHE A 381 5.31 -6.17 10.82
N LEU A 382 5.40 -7.23 10.02
CA LEU A 382 4.90 -7.21 8.63
C LEU A 382 3.41 -6.92 8.57
N GLY A 383 2.61 -7.52 9.48
CA GLY A 383 1.18 -7.21 9.60
C GLY A 383 0.92 -5.74 9.96
N PHE A 384 1.69 -5.17 10.88
CA PHE A 384 1.65 -3.74 11.19
C PHE A 384 2.01 -2.88 9.97
N LEU A 385 3.07 -3.22 9.23
CA LEU A 385 3.48 -2.47 8.04
C LEU A 385 2.39 -2.41 6.98
N LYS A 386 1.62 -3.49 6.80
CA LYS A 386 0.48 -3.50 5.88
C LYS A 386 -0.50 -2.37 6.20
N GLY A 387 -0.94 -2.27 7.46
CA GLY A 387 -1.82 -1.18 7.89
C GLY A 387 -1.14 0.19 7.87
N ASN A 388 0.14 0.27 8.25
CA ASN A 388 0.88 1.54 8.30
C ASN A 388 1.06 2.17 6.92
N LEU A 389 1.49 1.40 5.91
CA LEU A 389 1.66 1.91 4.54
C LEU A 389 0.32 2.29 3.88
N GLN A 390 -0.77 1.71 4.35
CA GLN A 390 -2.12 2.04 3.89
C GLN A 390 -2.75 3.23 4.65
N GLY A 391 -2.01 3.85 5.58
CA GLY A 391 -2.49 4.99 6.35
C GLY A 391 -3.51 4.65 7.44
N GLN A 392 -3.63 3.39 7.83
CA GLN A 392 -4.61 2.89 8.80
C GLN A 392 -4.09 2.89 10.25
N THR A 393 -2.86 3.30 10.47
CA THR A 393 -2.29 3.40 11.81
C THR A 393 -2.04 4.85 12.20
N ARG A 394 -1.95 5.14 13.50
CA ARG A 394 -1.55 6.46 14.00
C ARG A 394 -0.06 6.73 13.79
N ALA A 395 0.71 5.69 13.49
CA ALA A 395 2.14 5.80 13.26
C ALA A 395 2.41 6.44 11.89
N ARG A 396 3.23 7.48 11.89
CA ARG A 396 3.76 8.01 10.64
C ARG A 396 4.61 6.94 9.97
N VAL A 397 4.43 6.72 8.67
CA VAL A 397 5.31 5.84 7.90
C VAL A 397 6.74 6.39 7.94
N ASP A 398 7.68 5.60 8.41
CA ASP A 398 9.10 5.97 8.42
C ASP A 398 9.79 5.58 7.10
N GLN A 399 10.85 6.30 6.75
CA GLN A 399 11.62 6.06 5.54
C GLN A 399 12.28 4.67 5.53
N SER A 400 12.63 4.14 6.70
CA SER A 400 13.30 2.84 6.81
C SER A 400 12.41 1.68 6.34
N TRP A 401 11.10 1.78 6.44
CA TRP A 401 10.14 0.77 5.97
C TRP A 401 9.14 1.27 4.91
N ALA A 402 9.18 2.53 4.51
CA ALA A 402 8.40 3.03 3.38
C ALA A 402 8.70 2.23 2.11
N SER A 403 7.77 2.10 1.16
CA SER A 403 8.08 1.42 -0.10
C SER A 403 9.20 2.14 -0.86
N GLN A 404 10.06 1.36 -1.50
CA GLN A 404 11.16 1.91 -2.29
C GLN A 404 10.64 2.73 -3.46
N ASN A 405 9.50 2.30 -4.02
CA ASN A 405 8.82 3.04 -5.07
C ASN A 405 8.39 4.45 -4.61
N SER A 406 7.82 4.61 -3.42
CA SER A 406 7.41 5.94 -2.92
C SER A 406 8.60 6.86 -2.66
N ILE A 407 9.74 6.30 -2.23
CA ILE A 407 10.99 7.03 -2.03
C ILE A 407 11.57 7.46 -3.39
N LEU A 408 11.63 6.54 -4.34
CA LEU A 408 12.15 6.81 -5.68
C LEU A 408 11.33 7.86 -6.42
N GLN A 409 10.01 7.80 -6.34
CA GLN A 409 9.14 8.87 -6.84
C GLN A 409 9.46 10.24 -6.22
N GLY A 410 9.83 10.26 -4.94
CA GLY A 410 10.31 11.47 -4.28
C GLY A 410 11.64 11.97 -4.86
N TYR A 411 12.58 11.08 -5.12
CA TYR A 411 13.86 11.43 -5.76
C TYR A 411 13.67 12.02 -7.16
N CYS A 412 12.77 11.43 -7.95
CA CYS A 412 12.47 11.91 -9.30
C CYS A 412 11.96 13.36 -9.36
N ARG A 413 11.54 13.95 -8.24
CA ARG A 413 11.23 15.38 -8.14
C ARG A 413 12.47 16.26 -8.07
N LEU A 414 13.62 15.70 -7.74
CA LEU A 414 14.92 16.38 -7.63
C LEU A 414 15.88 15.94 -8.74
N VAL A 415 16.08 14.64 -8.87
CA VAL A 415 16.98 13.98 -9.82
C VAL A 415 16.39 12.64 -10.22
N PHE A 416 16.32 12.36 -11.51
CA PHE A 416 16.06 11.03 -12.01
C PHE A 416 17.35 10.21 -11.95
N PRO A 417 17.39 9.06 -11.26
CA PRO A 417 18.57 8.19 -11.33
C PRO A 417 18.73 7.62 -12.75
N ASP A 418 19.94 7.69 -13.27
CA ASP A 418 20.28 7.10 -14.58
C ASP A 418 20.26 5.58 -14.52
N VAL A 419 20.55 5.00 -13.32
CA VAL A 419 20.57 3.54 -13.10
C VAL A 419 19.86 3.20 -11.79
N ILE A 420 18.97 2.21 -11.84
CA ILE A 420 18.35 1.59 -10.67
C ILE A 420 18.95 0.20 -10.54
N ILE A 421 19.71 -0.02 -9.49
CA ILE A 421 20.47 -1.24 -9.25
C ILE A 421 19.71 -2.09 -8.23
N ARG A 422 19.61 -3.39 -8.46
CA ARG A 422 19.17 -4.34 -7.43
C ARG A 422 20.37 -4.84 -6.66
N HIS A 423 20.24 -4.97 -5.34
CA HIS A 423 21.34 -5.42 -4.47
C HIS A 423 21.87 -6.83 -4.84
N ASP A 424 21.00 -7.71 -5.33
CA ASP A 424 21.38 -9.05 -5.78
C ASP A 424 22.28 -9.06 -7.03
N SER A 425 22.32 -7.96 -7.78
CA SER A 425 23.19 -7.77 -8.96
C SER A 425 24.21 -6.63 -8.77
N LEU A 426 24.40 -6.16 -7.54
CA LEU A 426 25.13 -4.93 -7.21
C LEU A 426 26.52 -4.86 -7.86
N ALA A 427 27.36 -5.89 -7.66
CA ALA A 427 28.74 -5.87 -8.17
C ALA A 427 28.80 -5.81 -9.71
N ALA A 428 27.91 -6.53 -10.40
CA ALA A 428 27.84 -6.53 -11.86
C ALA A 428 27.36 -5.20 -12.41
N GLU A 429 26.37 -4.59 -11.78
CA GLU A 429 25.82 -3.30 -12.22
C GLU A 429 26.76 -2.12 -11.91
N LEU A 430 27.46 -2.13 -10.78
CA LEU A 430 28.48 -1.12 -10.47
C LEU A 430 29.65 -1.22 -11.46
N LYS A 431 30.06 -2.43 -11.85
CA LYS A 431 31.05 -2.61 -12.91
C LYS A 431 30.59 -2.00 -14.24
N ARG A 432 29.32 -2.13 -14.62
CA ARG A 432 28.77 -1.47 -15.82
C ARG A 432 28.83 0.06 -15.71
N VAL A 433 28.56 0.61 -14.51
CA VAL A 433 28.70 2.05 -14.26
C VAL A 433 30.15 2.50 -14.45
N GLU A 434 31.13 1.71 -13.97
CA GLU A 434 32.56 1.95 -14.18
C GLU A 434 32.92 1.94 -15.68
N ASP A 435 32.48 0.90 -16.40
CA ASP A 435 32.72 0.74 -17.84
C ASP A 435 32.11 1.90 -18.63
N ASP A 436 30.87 2.30 -18.33
CA ASP A 436 30.16 3.42 -18.98
C ASP A 436 30.87 4.76 -18.76
N MET A 437 31.55 4.94 -17.64
CA MET A 437 32.24 6.18 -17.29
C MET A 437 33.74 6.12 -17.54
N GLY A 438 34.26 5.00 -18.04
CA GLY A 438 35.70 4.82 -18.26
C GLY A 438 36.53 4.83 -16.97
N LEU A 439 35.94 4.38 -15.86
CA LEU A 439 36.60 4.30 -14.55
C LEU A 439 37.34 2.98 -14.39
N SER A 440 38.35 2.98 -13.53
CA SER A 440 39.06 1.74 -13.14
C SER A 440 38.16 0.87 -12.27
N ASN A 441 38.27 -0.46 -12.43
CA ASN A 441 37.51 -1.38 -11.60
C ASN A 441 37.96 -1.31 -10.12
N VAL A 442 37.01 -1.11 -9.21
CA VAL A 442 37.21 -1.09 -7.76
C VAL A 442 36.41 -2.24 -7.13
N PRO A 443 37.09 -3.15 -6.39
CA PRO A 443 36.37 -4.20 -5.67
C PRO A 443 35.38 -3.63 -4.67
N LEU A 444 34.18 -4.19 -4.62
CA LEU A 444 33.19 -3.87 -3.60
C LEU A 444 33.45 -4.74 -2.37
N ASP A 445 33.71 -4.11 -1.24
CA ASP A 445 33.85 -4.79 0.04
C ASP A 445 32.45 -4.87 0.70
N THR A 446 31.86 -6.06 0.68
CA THR A 446 30.52 -6.30 1.25
C THR A 446 30.67 -6.85 2.66
N ALA A 447 30.25 -6.09 3.66
CA ALA A 447 30.14 -6.56 5.02
C ALA A 447 28.87 -7.44 5.18
N GLU A 448 28.98 -8.53 5.92
CA GLU A 448 27.80 -9.29 6.34
C GLU A 448 27.00 -8.49 7.39
N ASP A 449 25.68 -8.57 7.31
CA ASP A 449 24.79 -8.01 8.35
C ASP A 449 25.05 -8.78 9.66
N GLY A 450 25.51 -8.09 10.70
CA GLY A 450 25.83 -8.66 12.03
C GLY A 450 24.61 -9.09 12.86
N HIS A 451 23.55 -9.54 12.22
CA HIS A 451 22.31 -9.92 12.89
C HIS A 451 22.44 -11.23 13.66
N CYS A 452 22.09 -11.26 14.95
CA CYS A 452 22.14 -12.48 15.76
C CYS A 452 21.14 -13.55 15.30
N TYR A 453 20.02 -13.15 14.73
CA TYR A 453 19.10 -13.98 13.95
C TYR A 453 19.10 -13.43 12.53
N THR A 454 19.45 -14.25 11.57
CA THR A 454 19.41 -13.88 10.14
C THR A 454 18.01 -14.14 9.59
N LEU A 455 17.67 -13.49 8.48
CA LEU A 455 16.40 -13.78 7.81
C LEU A 455 16.30 -15.27 7.39
N LYS A 456 17.44 -15.92 7.09
CA LYS A 456 17.49 -17.37 6.80
C LYS A 456 17.07 -18.23 7.99
N ASP A 457 17.41 -17.82 9.21
CA ASP A 457 17.08 -18.57 10.43
C ASP A 457 15.58 -18.61 10.71
N ILE A 458 14.83 -17.59 10.24
CA ILE A 458 13.43 -17.38 10.60
C ILE A 458 12.45 -17.39 9.42
N TYR A 459 12.95 -17.51 8.19
CA TYR A 459 12.13 -17.40 6.98
C TYR A 459 10.98 -18.40 6.94
N THR A 460 9.83 -17.92 6.50
CA THR A 460 8.66 -18.74 6.14
C THR A 460 8.00 -18.22 4.87
N GLN A 461 7.28 -19.07 4.16
CA GLN A 461 6.50 -18.66 3.00
C GLN A 461 5.47 -17.56 3.36
N GLN A 462 4.90 -17.61 4.56
CA GLN A 462 3.99 -16.59 5.06
C GLN A 462 4.62 -15.19 5.12
N MET A 463 5.91 -15.08 5.50
CA MET A 463 6.63 -13.80 5.47
C MET A 463 6.74 -13.25 4.05
N ASN A 464 7.02 -14.13 3.10
CA ASN A 464 7.11 -13.74 1.70
C ASN A 464 5.76 -13.26 1.16
N ASP A 465 4.67 -13.98 1.46
CA ASP A 465 3.32 -13.61 1.03
C ASP A 465 2.89 -12.26 1.64
N LEU A 466 3.13 -12.06 2.95
CA LEU A 466 2.88 -10.78 3.61
C LEU A 466 3.74 -9.64 3.02
N SER A 467 5.04 -9.90 2.77
CA SER A 467 5.91 -8.90 2.16
C SER A 467 5.42 -8.47 0.76
N ARG A 468 4.92 -9.43 -0.03
CA ARG A 468 4.29 -9.14 -1.33
C ARG A 468 3.05 -8.28 -1.20
N ASP A 469 2.24 -8.53 -0.19
CA ASP A 469 1.04 -7.71 0.08
C ASP A 469 1.42 -6.29 0.54
N VAL A 470 2.40 -6.18 1.43
CA VAL A 470 2.88 -4.89 1.98
C VAL A 470 3.53 -4.03 0.89
N TYR A 471 4.41 -4.64 0.09
CA TYR A 471 5.25 -3.95 -0.89
C TYR A 471 4.91 -4.35 -2.33
N ALA A 472 3.64 -4.62 -2.62
CA ALA A 472 3.19 -5.12 -3.93
C ALA A 472 3.79 -4.32 -5.10
N ARG A 473 3.90 -3.01 -4.94
CA ARG A 473 4.48 -2.11 -5.93
C ARG A 473 5.97 -2.34 -6.15
N ASP A 474 6.76 -2.49 -5.10
CA ASP A 474 8.19 -2.74 -5.22
C ASP A 474 8.43 -4.09 -5.94
N TYR A 475 7.63 -5.12 -5.64
CA TYR A 475 7.72 -6.41 -6.31
C TYR A 475 7.39 -6.33 -7.80
N VAL A 476 6.32 -5.61 -8.16
CA VAL A 476 5.87 -5.48 -9.55
C VAL A 476 6.81 -4.60 -10.36
N MET A 477 7.13 -3.40 -9.84
CA MET A 477 7.93 -2.40 -10.56
C MET A 477 9.38 -2.82 -10.79
N TYR A 478 9.98 -3.51 -9.80
CA TYR A 478 11.40 -3.83 -9.84
C TYR A 478 11.69 -5.32 -10.07
N GLY A 479 10.65 -6.11 -10.34
CA GLY A 479 10.79 -7.52 -10.71
C GLY A 479 11.36 -8.41 -9.60
N PHE A 480 11.07 -8.09 -8.33
CA PHE A 480 11.48 -8.96 -7.24
C PHE A 480 10.67 -10.27 -7.26
N GLU A 481 11.38 -11.38 -7.11
CA GLU A 481 10.79 -12.70 -6.94
C GLU A 481 10.59 -13.01 -5.45
N ASN A 482 10.21 -14.26 -5.15
CA ASN A 482 10.22 -14.75 -3.77
C ASN A 482 11.66 -14.73 -3.25
N TRP A 483 11.79 -14.30 -1.99
CA TRP A 483 13.09 -14.38 -1.32
C TRP A 483 13.52 -15.84 -1.16
N ARG A 484 14.81 -16.13 -1.40
CA ARG A 484 15.38 -17.48 -1.37
C ARG A 484 16.56 -17.58 -0.40
#